data_0418fbd8158b74a50c07fec543cffc51
#
_entry.id   0418fbd8158b74a50c07fec543cffc51
#
_cell.length_a   1.000
_cell.length_b   1.000
_cell.length_c   1.000
_cell.angle_alpha   90.00
_cell.angle_beta   90.00
_cell.angle_gamma   90.00
#
_symmetry.space_group_name_H-M   'P 1'
#
loop_
_entity.id
_entity.type
_entity.pdbx_description
1 polymer ?
#
loop_
_entity_poly.entity_id
_entity_poly.type
_entity_poly.pdbx_seq_one_letter_code
_entity_poly.pdbx_strand_id
1 'polypeptide(L)'
;MSKNSGIYIHFPFCNIKCGYCDFYSIVDRKDSIPNFIESIVKEINLFFRLNDLNKLNFDTIFLGGGTPSLIKPHYIEKIFKALSNHIDFSMIKEITIEANPGEASKEYLKGYREIGINRISFGFQSLDDKLLKFLDRLHSAKQCIVAFEDARKAGFENINTDMIFNIPEQSLDILSENLKSVIKLQPEHISSYSLTVEKGTMLYKNVSNGKVVMPDEELDYKMYKITSSIMSDSGYYQYEASNYAKKNKECLHNLHYWNLDPYIAFGPSAHGYDGKKRWWNHRSLNLYLSILKENKLPIKNSEILSTKNKFNEMIMNGLRTSKGVNINKLNDVTNSININQKIKK
;
A
#
# COMPACT_ATOMS: atom_id res chain seq x y z
N MET A 1 -27.94 1.22 -2.19
CA MET A 1 -27.00 0.11 -2.43
C MET A 1 -25.78 0.33 -1.53
N SER A 2 -25.32 -0.70 -0.82
CA SER A 2 -24.08 -0.65 -0.06
C SER A 2 -22.89 -0.48 -1.00
N LYS A 3 -21.88 0.29 -0.58
CA LYS A 3 -20.65 0.50 -1.37
C LYS A 3 -19.57 -0.46 -0.87
N ASN A 4 -18.89 -1.14 -1.78
CA ASN A 4 -17.69 -1.88 -1.42
C ASN A 4 -16.67 -0.92 -0.82
N SER A 5 -15.95 -1.39 0.19
CA SER A 5 -15.11 -0.53 1.03
C SER A 5 -13.91 -1.31 1.55
N GLY A 6 -12.81 -0.60 1.77
CA GLY A 6 -11.60 -1.17 2.35
C GLY A 6 -11.39 -0.82 3.83
N ILE A 7 -10.59 -1.62 4.51
CA ILE A 7 -10.03 -1.32 5.82
C ILE A 7 -8.51 -1.28 5.70
N TYR A 8 -7.90 -0.16 6.05
CA TYR A 8 -6.45 0.01 6.11
C TYR A 8 -5.98 0.07 7.56
N ILE A 9 -4.90 -0.63 7.89
CA ILE A 9 -4.28 -0.58 9.21
C ILE A 9 -2.81 -0.22 9.06
N HIS A 10 -2.43 0.90 9.64
CA HIS A 10 -1.06 1.42 9.58
C HIS A 10 -0.22 0.92 10.75
N PHE A 11 0.80 0.14 10.44
CA PHE A 11 1.82 -0.32 11.38
C PHE A 11 3.08 0.53 11.23
N PRO A 12 3.44 1.37 12.21
CA PRO A 12 4.53 2.34 12.02
C PRO A 12 5.94 1.76 12.25
N PHE A 13 6.08 0.46 12.54
CA PHE A 13 7.36 -0.13 12.96
C PHE A 13 8.20 -0.56 11.77
N CYS A 14 9.49 -0.21 11.79
CA CYS A 14 10.52 -0.69 10.86
C CYS A 14 11.79 -1.08 11.62
N ASN A 15 12.59 -1.98 11.06
CA ASN A 15 13.95 -2.25 11.55
C ASN A 15 14.92 -1.14 11.18
N ILE A 16 14.72 -0.50 10.02
CA ILE A 16 15.50 0.63 9.53
C ILE A 16 14.56 1.66 8.86
N LYS A 17 14.94 2.92 8.89
CA LYS A 17 14.30 3.98 8.10
C LYS A 17 15.10 4.17 6.82
N CYS A 18 14.62 3.59 5.71
CA CYS A 18 15.26 3.75 4.41
C CYS A 18 15.31 5.22 3.98
N GLY A 19 16.43 5.67 3.40
CA GLY A 19 16.68 7.08 3.09
C GLY A 19 15.75 7.70 2.04
N TYR A 20 15.06 6.89 1.25
CA TYR A 20 14.09 7.35 0.25
C TYR A 20 12.63 7.35 0.75
N CYS A 21 12.35 6.65 1.86
CA CYS A 21 10.97 6.39 2.29
C CYS A 21 10.37 7.58 3.06
N ASP A 22 9.24 8.12 2.58
CA ASP A 22 8.48 9.21 3.20
C ASP A 22 7.33 8.72 4.08
N PHE A 23 6.98 7.44 4.01
CA PHE A 23 5.95 6.86 4.88
C PHE A 23 6.27 7.04 6.35
N TYR A 24 5.23 7.25 7.16
CA TYR A 24 5.42 7.32 8.60
C TYR A 24 5.87 5.97 9.14
N SER A 25 7.11 5.90 9.56
CA SER A 25 7.68 4.74 10.24
C SER A 25 8.67 5.18 11.31
N ILE A 26 8.83 4.32 12.32
CA ILE A 26 9.72 4.50 13.47
C ILE A 26 10.58 3.26 13.66
N VAL A 27 11.79 3.47 14.13
CA VAL A 27 12.76 2.41 14.47
C VAL A 27 12.94 2.32 15.98
N ASP A 28 13.51 1.22 16.45
CA ASP A 28 13.88 0.98 17.86
C ASP A 28 12.71 1.12 18.89
N ARG A 29 11.49 0.77 18.44
CA ARG A 29 10.27 0.86 19.29
C ARG A 29 9.46 -0.44 19.29
N LYS A 30 10.10 -1.59 19.12
CA LYS A 30 9.42 -2.91 19.13
C LYS A 30 8.80 -3.25 20.49
N ASP A 31 9.34 -2.73 21.57
CA ASP A 31 8.79 -2.80 22.92
C ASP A 31 7.39 -2.17 23.04
N SER A 32 7.08 -1.22 22.16
CA SER A 32 5.77 -0.56 22.10
C SER A 32 4.70 -1.36 21.39
N ILE A 33 5.04 -2.44 20.68
CA ILE A 33 4.08 -3.23 19.88
C ILE A 33 2.89 -3.73 20.71
N PRO A 34 3.05 -4.35 21.88
CA PRO A 34 1.89 -4.82 22.65
C PRO A 34 0.90 -3.70 22.99
N ASN A 35 1.39 -2.56 23.48
CA ASN A 35 0.55 -1.41 23.79
C ASN A 35 -0.09 -0.77 22.55
N PHE A 36 0.61 -0.78 21.41
CA PHE A 36 0.08 -0.33 20.14
C PHE A 36 -1.09 -1.22 19.67
N ILE A 37 -0.96 -2.55 19.77
CA ILE A 37 -2.03 -3.49 19.39
C ILE A 37 -3.29 -3.28 20.24
N GLU A 38 -3.13 -3.12 21.56
CA GLU A 38 -4.25 -2.79 22.48
C GLU A 38 -4.93 -1.48 22.08
N SER A 39 -4.12 -0.50 21.65
CA SER A 39 -4.63 0.80 21.20
C SER A 39 -5.36 0.72 19.86
N ILE A 40 -4.88 -0.07 18.90
CA ILE A 40 -5.60 -0.34 17.64
C ILE A 40 -6.95 -1.00 17.90
N VAL A 41 -6.98 -2.03 18.76
CA VAL A 41 -8.24 -2.68 19.18
C VAL A 41 -9.20 -1.67 19.78
N LYS A 42 -8.71 -0.78 20.65
CA LYS A 42 -9.50 0.28 21.25
C LYS A 42 -10.01 1.29 20.22
N GLU A 43 -9.16 1.71 19.27
CA GLU A 43 -9.55 2.61 18.19
C GLU A 43 -10.67 2.01 17.34
N ILE A 44 -10.55 0.74 16.93
CA ILE A 44 -11.56 0.00 16.18
C ILE A 44 -12.90 0.06 16.92
N ASN A 45 -12.95 -0.38 18.18
CA ASN A 45 -14.18 -0.41 18.95
C ASN A 45 -14.80 0.98 19.15
N LEU A 46 -13.98 2.00 19.39
CA LEU A 46 -14.43 3.39 19.51
C LEU A 46 -14.99 3.91 18.18
N PHE A 47 -14.30 3.64 17.08
CA PHE A 47 -14.67 4.14 15.76
C PHE A 47 -16.02 3.59 15.32
N PHE A 48 -16.21 2.26 15.40
CA PHE A 48 -17.47 1.62 15.03
C PHE A 48 -18.64 2.02 15.95
N ARG A 49 -18.38 2.28 17.24
CA ARG A 49 -19.39 2.76 18.17
C ARG A 49 -19.87 4.18 17.86
N LEU A 50 -18.97 5.04 17.36
CA LEU A 50 -19.23 6.47 17.15
C LEU A 50 -19.70 6.82 15.73
N ASN A 51 -19.58 5.88 14.78
CA ASN A 51 -19.92 6.11 13.38
C ASN A 51 -20.91 5.07 12.87
N ASP A 52 -21.96 5.52 12.16
CA ASP A 52 -22.86 4.64 11.45
C ASP A 52 -22.26 4.23 10.10
N LEU A 53 -21.84 2.98 10.01
CA LEU A 53 -21.20 2.40 8.82
C LEU A 53 -22.08 1.37 8.10
N ASN A 54 -23.38 1.28 8.40
CA ASN A 54 -24.33 0.30 7.84
C ASN A 54 -24.43 0.35 6.30
N LYS A 55 -23.97 1.44 5.68
CA LYS A 55 -23.95 1.61 4.21
C LYS A 55 -22.67 1.11 3.56
N LEU A 56 -21.69 0.70 4.34
CA LEU A 56 -20.39 0.20 3.85
C LEU A 56 -20.40 -1.32 3.88
N ASN A 57 -19.91 -1.91 2.79
CA ASN A 57 -19.70 -3.35 2.66
C ASN A 57 -18.20 -3.60 2.54
N PHE A 58 -17.58 -3.99 3.64
CA PHE A 58 -16.14 -4.21 3.66
C PHE A 58 -15.77 -5.51 2.96
N ASP A 59 -14.90 -5.43 1.95
CA ASP A 59 -14.44 -6.60 1.18
C ASP A 59 -12.93 -6.73 1.12
N THR A 60 -12.17 -5.76 1.68
CA THR A 60 -10.70 -5.83 1.78
C THR A 60 -10.17 -5.32 3.11
N ILE A 61 -9.07 -5.95 3.59
CA ILE A 61 -8.26 -5.47 4.71
C ILE A 61 -6.81 -5.37 4.23
N PHE A 62 -6.16 -4.24 4.48
CA PHE A 62 -4.76 -4.02 4.10
C PHE A 62 -3.93 -3.61 5.32
N LEU A 63 -2.93 -4.40 5.63
CA LEU A 63 -1.96 -4.18 6.70
C LEU A 63 -0.68 -3.61 6.08
N GLY A 64 -0.46 -2.31 6.26
CA GLY A 64 0.63 -1.59 5.60
C GLY A 64 1.33 -0.56 6.48
N GLY A 65 2.19 0.24 5.85
CA GLY A 65 2.82 1.42 6.45
C GLY A 65 4.33 1.33 6.64
N GLY A 66 4.79 0.89 7.78
CA GLY A 66 6.19 0.56 8.03
C GLY A 66 6.52 -0.85 7.54
N THR A 67 6.53 -1.81 8.45
CA THR A 67 6.75 -3.24 8.14
C THR A 67 5.80 -4.10 8.97
N PRO A 68 4.57 -4.33 8.51
CA PRO A 68 3.59 -5.13 9.24
C PRO A 68 4.04 -6.56 9.55
N SER A 69 4.92 -7.14 8.73
CA SER A 69 5.48 -8.48 8.95
C SER A 69 6.41 -8.61 10.16
N LEU A 70 6.74 -7.51 10.84
CA LEU A 70 7.39 -7.54 12.16
C LEU A 70 6.43 -7.93 13.29
N ILE A 71 5.12 -7.88 13.04
CA ILE A 71 4.09 -8.14 14.04
C ILE A 71 3.79 -9.63 14.08
N LYS A 72 3.88 -10.24 15.26
CA LYS A 72 3.57 -11.66 15.43
C LYS A 72 2.12 -11.96 15.03
N PRO A 73 1.83 -13.12 14.41
CA PRO A 73 0.48 -13.48 13.94
C PRO A 73 -0.60 -13.33 15.02
N HIS A 74 -0.35 -13.75 16.26
CA HIS A 74 -1.32 -13.66 17.35
C HIS A 74 -1.72 -12.21 17.72
N TYR A 75 -0.88 -11.20 17.43
CA TYR A 75 -1.26 -9.79 17.60
C TYR A 75 -2.18 -9.31 16.49
N ILE A 76 -1.96 -9.74 15.25
CA ILE A 76 -2.85 -9.45 14.12
C ILE A 76 -4.20 -10.16 14.33
N GLU A 77 -4.21 -11.39 14.85
CA GLU A 77 -5.42 -12.11 15.21
C GLU A 77 -6.29 -11.35 16.23
N LYS A 78 -5.68 -10.71 17.24
CA LYS A 78 -6.41 -9.82 18.17
C LYS A 78 -7.13 -8.69 17.45
N ILE A 79 -6.48 -8.09 16.43
CA ILE A 79 -7.07 -7.03 15.63
C ILE A 79 -8.24 -7.58 14.80
N PHE A 80 -8.06 -8.73 14.16
CA PHE A 80 -9.11 -9.37 13.37
C PHE A 80 -10.32 -9.76 14.23
N LYS A 81 -10.08 -10.26 15.46
CA LYS A 81 -11.13 -10.52 16.44
C LYS A 81 -11.89 -9.24 16.83
N ALA A 82 -11.20 -8.11 16.98
CA ALA A 82 -11.87 -6.84 17.25
C ALA A 82 -12.71 -6.39 16.06
N LEU A 83 -12.21 -6.51 14.83
CA LEU A 83 -12.95 -6.19 13.61
C LEU A 83 -14.18 -7.10 13.41
N SER A 84 -14.05 -8.41 13.68
CA SER A 84 -15.14 -9.38 13.49
C SER A 84 -16.36 -9.15 14.41
N ASN A 85 -16.22 -8.33 15.46
CA ASN A 85 -17.37 -7.88 16.25
C ASN A 85 -18.22 -6.82 15.53
N HIS A 86 -17.74 -6.26 14.44
CA HIS A 86 -18.32 -5.11 13.76
C HIS A 86 -18.60 -5.34 12.27
N ILE A 87 -17.88 -6.26 11.64
CA ILE A 87 -18.00 -6.57 10.20
C ILE A 87 -18.11 -8.07 9.97
N ASP A 88 -18.73 -8.45 8.87
CA ASP A 88 -18.80 -9.85 8.44
C ASP A 88 -17.52 -10.24 7.68
N PHE A 89 -16.67 -11.04 8.32
CA PHE A 89 -15.43 -11.53 7.72
C PHE A 89 -15.65 -12.47 6.53
N SER A 90 -16.83 -13.07 6.39
CA SER A 90 -17.15 -13.92 5.23
C SER A 90 -17.25 -13.11 3.93
N MET A 91 -17.45 -11.80 4.03
CA MET A 91 -17.49 -10.88 2.89
C MET A 91 -16.11 -10.37 2.47
N ILE A 92 -15.07 -10.60 3.28
CA ILE A 92 -13.72 -10.15 2.99
C ILE A 92 -13.07 -11.07 1.94
N LYS A 93 -12.75 -10.49 0.78
CA LYS A 93 -12.14 -11.20 -0.36
C LYS A 93 -10.62 -11.16 -0.32
N GLU A 94 -10.06 -10.04 0.14
CA GLU A 94 -8.62 -9.82 0.16
C GLU A 94 -8.16 -9.30 1.52
N ILE A 95 -7.21 -10.01 2.13
CA ILE A 95 -6.48 -9.57 3.31
C ILE A 95 -5.00 -9.55 2.94
N THR A 96 -4.46 -8.34 2.76
CA THR A 96 -3.06 -8.12 2.37
C THR A 96 -2.20 -7.77 3.57
N ILE A 97 -0.98 -8.32 3.61
CA ILE A 97 0.10 -7.89 4.52
C ILE A 97 1.34 -7.48 3.73
N GLU A 98 1.92 -6.32 4.06
CA GLU A 98 3.23 -5.91 3.56
C GLU A 98 4.34 -6.59 4.37
N ALA A 99 5.40 -7.02 3.67
CA ALA A 99 6.54 -7.70 4.26
C ALA A 99 7.86 -7.28 3.60
N ASN A 100 8.94 -7.32 4.37
CA ASN A 100 10.28 -7.24 3.82
C ASN A 100 10.92 -8.64 3.77
N PRO A 101 11.69 -8.97 2.70
CA PRO A 101 12.46 -10.19 2.66
C PRO A 101 13.37 -10.34 3.89
N GLY A 102 13.43 -11.52 4.47
CA GLY A 102 14.25 -11.82 5.65
C GLY A 102 13.67 -11.35 6.99
N GLU A 103 12.57 -10.59 7.03
CA GLU A 103 11.94 -10.12 8.27
C GLU A 103 10.75 -10.99 8.72
N ALA A 104 10.04 -11.63 7.80
CA ALA A 104 9.02 -12.62 8.12
C ALA A 104 9.61 -14.04 8.16
N SER A 105 9.62 -14.65 9.34
CA SER A 105 10.04 -16.05 9.46
C SER A 105 9.03 -17.00 8.79
N LYS A 106 9.47 -18.24 8.45
CA LYS A 106 8.57 -19.30 7.94
C LYS A 106 7.38 -19.54 8.87
N GLU A 107 7.61 -19.51 10.17
CA GLU A 107 6.58 -19.64 11.19
C GLU A 107 5.57 -18.49 11.11
N TYR A 108 6.05 -17.25 10.93
CA TYR A 108 5.16 -16.09 10.80
C TYR A 108 4.34 -16.18 9.50
N LEU A 109 4.97 -16.53 8.39
CA LEU A 109 4.28 -16.70 7.11
C LEU A 109 3.15 -17.74 7.21
N LYS A 110 3.42 -18.88 7.86
CA LYS A 110 2.40 -19.90 8.14
C LYS A 110 1.29 -19.36 9.05
N GLY A 111 1.65 -18.72 10.15
CA GLY A 111 0.69 -18.13 11.07
C GLY A 111 -0.18 -17.03 10.41
N TYR A 112 0.37 -16.24 9.50
CA TYR A 112 -0.43 -15.26 8.74
C TYR A 112 -1.47 -15.95 7.86
N ARG A 113 -1.12 -17.06 7.22
CA ARG A 113 -2.10 -17.88 6.45
C ARG A 113 -3.18 -18.46 7.34
N GLU A 114 -2.81 -19.00 8.50
CA GLU A 114 -3.73 -19.61 9.46
C GLU A 114 -4.78 -18.61 9.99
N ILE A 115 -4.42 -17.35 10.18
CA ILE A 115 -5.36 -16.29 10.60
C ILE A 115 -6.13 -15.65 9.44
N GLY A 116 -6.00 -16.15 8.20
CA GLY A 116 -6.81 -15.76 7.05
C GLY A 116 -6.19 -14.73 6.11
N ILE A 117 -4.93 -14.30 6.32
CA ILE A 117 -4.25 -13.42 5.35
C ILE A 117 -4.03 -14.22 4.06
N ASN A 118 -4.55 -13.70 2.92
CA ASN A 118 -4.54 -14.41 1.65
C ASN A 118 -3.69 -13.75 0.56
N ARG A 119 -3.16 -12.54 0.81
CA ARG A 119 -2.25 -11.83 -0.08
C ARG A 119 -1.05 -11.31 0.71
N ILE A 120 0.16 -11.43 0.16
CA ILE A 120 1.38 -10.84 0.73
C ILE A 120 2.10 -9.97 -0.30
N SER A 121 2.58 -8.80 0.12
CA SER A 121 3.35 -7.87 -0.72
C SER A 121 4.78 -7.78 -0.20
N PHE A 122 5.75 -8.22 -0.99
CA PHE A 122 7.15 -8.16 -0.63
C PHE A 122 7.84 -6.94 -1.22
N GLY A 123 8.40 -6.09 -0.37
CA GLY A 123 9.26 -4.99 -0.77
C GLY A 123 10.64 -5.49 -1.23
N PHE A 124 10.75 -6.10 -2.41
CA PHE A 124 12.02 -6.52 -3.00
C PHE A 124 12.89 -5.33 -3.35
N GLN A 125 12.31 -4.36 -4.02
CA GLN A 125 12.89 -3.13 -4.54
C GLN A 125 13.90 -3.37 -5.68
N SER A 126 14.82 -4.30 -5.55
CA SER A 126 15.79 -4.72 -6.57
C SER A 126 16.27 -6.15 -6.31
N LEU A 127 16.83 -6.80 -7.33
CA LEU A 127 17.61 -8.03 -7.22
C LEU A 127 19.11 -7.78 -7.51
N ASP A 128 19.55 -6.55 -7.38
CA ASP A 128 20.97 -6.16 -7.40
C ASP A 128 21.40 -5.66 -6.02
N ASP A 129 22.38 -6.33 -5.41
CA ASP A 129 22.79 -6.03 -4.03
C ASP A 129 23.42 -4.63 -3.86
N LYS A 130 23.98 -4.02 -4.92
CA LYS A 130 24.50 -2.65 -4.87
C LYS A 130 23.35 -1.65 -4.80
N LEU A 131 22.31 -1.87 -5.62
CA LEU A 131 21.10 -1.03 -5.61
C LEU A 131 20.31 -1.20 -4.30
N LEU A 132 20.23 -2.42 -3.75
CA LEU A 132 19.65 -2.67 -2.44
C LEU A 132 20.39 -1.90 -1.34
N LYS A 133 21.71 -1.90 -1.37
CA LYS A 133 22.54 -1.13 -0.44
C LYS A 133 22.30 0.38 -0.58
N PHE A 134 22.20 0.90 -1.80
CA PHE A 134 21.86 2.31 -2.05
C PHE A 134 20.50 2.68 -1.46
N LEU A 135 19.54 1.77 -1.51
CA LEU A 135 18.18 1.93 -0.96
C LEU A 135 18.10 1.65 0.56
N ASP A 136 19.21 1.51 1.26
CA ASP A 136 19.28 1.14 2.69
C ASP A 136 18.47 -0.13 3.03
N ARG A 137 18.43 -1.12 2.10
CA ARG A 137 17.75 -2.37 2.38
C ARG A 137 18.65 -3.31 3.18
N LEU A 138 18.04 -4.00 4.18
CA LEU A 138 18.75 -4.94 5.05
C LEU A 138 18.89 -6.33 4.43
N HIS A 139 18.12 -6.63 3.40
CA HIS A 139 18.12 -7.92 2.73
C HIS A 139 18.94 -7.90 1.44
N SER A 140 19.38 -9.07 1.02
CA SER A 140 20.04 -9.32 -0.26
C SER A 140 19.07 -9.82 -1.32
N ALA A 141 19.47 -9.80 -2.59
CA ALA A 141 18.73 -10.41 -3.71
C ALA A 141 18.40 -11.90 -3.46
N LYS A 142 19.33 -12.65 -2.87
CA LYS A 142 19.10 -14.06 -2.48
C LYS A 142 17.97 -14.19 -1.46
N GLN A 143 17.90 -13.30 -0.46
CA GLN A 143 16.85 -13.32 0.55
C GLN A 143 15.47 -12.97 -0.03
N CYS A 144 15.39 -12.18 -1.10
CA CYS A 144 14.15 -11.95 -1.83
C CYS A 144 13.57 -13.27 -2.38
N ILE A 145 14.41 -14.05 -3.06
CA ILE A 145 14.00 -15.33 -3.65
C ILE A 145 13.57 -16.31 -2.56
N VAL A 146 14.36 -16.44 -1.49
CA VAL A 146 14.04 -17.32 -0.36
C VAL A 146 12.73 -16.94 0.30
N ALA A 147 12.49 -15.62 0.54
CA ALA A 147 11.24 -15.16 1.15
C ALA A 147 10.02 -15.47 0.28
N PHE A 148 10.14 -15.34 -1.03
CA PHE A 148 9.09 -15.70 -1.98
C PHE A 148 8.77 -17.20 -1.94
N GLU A 149 9.80 -18.05 -2.00
CA GLU A 149 9.63 -19.50 -1.92
C GLU A 149 9.02 -19.95 -0.58
N ASP A 150 9.44 -19.32 0.51
CA ASP A 150 8.90 -19.62 1.84
C ASP A 150 7.43 -19.21 1.96
N ALA A 151 7.04 -18.09 1.36
CA ALA A 151 5.63 -17.69 1.28
C ALA A 151 4.80 -18.69 0.45
N ARG A 152 5.33 -19.18 -0.69
CA ARG A 152 4.67 -20.25 -1.46
C ARG A 152 4.51 -21.52 -0.63
N LYS A 153 5.55 -21.95 0.07
CA LYS A 153 5.50 -23.13 0.97
C LYS A 153 4.52 -22.96 2.12
N ALA A 154 4.32 -21.71 2.59
CA ALA A 154 3.32 -21.37 3.59
C ALA A 154 1.87 -21.33 3.03
N GLY A 155 1.68 -21.50 1.71
CA GLY A 155 0.37 -21.56 1.06
C GLY A 155 -0.16 -20.22 0.55
N PHE A 156 0.70 -19.21 0.34
CA PHE A 156 0.29 -17.99 -0.34
C PHE A 156 0.19 -18.23 -1.86
N GLU A 157 -1.02 -18.03 -2.40
CA GLU A 157 -1.33 -18.11 -3.84
C GLU A 157 -1.48 -16.74 -4.51
N ASN A 158 -1.37 -15.66 -3.72
CA ASN A 158 -1.40 -14.30 -4.20
C ASN A 158 -0.23 -13.53 -3.57
N ILE A 159 0.87 -13.44 -4.33
CA ILE A 159 2.10 -12.78 -3.91
C ILE A 159 2.36 -11.61 -4.83
N ASN A 160 2.56 -10.43 -4.25
CA ASN A 160 3.09 -9.27 -4.92
C ASN A 160 4.58 -9.11 -4.63
N THR A 161 5.31 -8.57 -5.60
CA THR A 161 6.69 -8.09 -5.43
C THR A 161 6.77 -6.62 -5.85
N ASP A 162 7.24 -5.78 -4.94
CA ASP A 162 7.46 -4.37 -5.23
C ASP A 162 8.89 -4.19 -5.78
N MET A 163 9.00 -3.54 -6.94
CA MET A 163 10.26 -3.22 -7.61
C MET A 163 10.38 -1.71 -7.77
N ILE A 164 11.61 -1.20 -7.70
CA ILE A 164 11.91 0.21 -7.93
C ILE A 164 12.83 0.31 -9.15
N PHE A 165 12.50 1.21 -10.06
CA PHE A 165 13.40 1.63 -11.14
C PHE A 165 13.77 3.10 -10.96
N ASN A 166 14.61 3.64 -11.86
CA ASN A 166 15.14 5.01 -11.77
C ASN A 166 16.03 5.22 -10.53
N ILE A 167 16.68 4.14 -10.08
CA ILE A 167 17.66 4.20 -8.99
C ILE A 167 18.99 4.73 -9.56
N PRO A 168 19.71 5.64 -8.88
CA PRO A 168 21.05 6.03 -9.28
C PRO A 168 21.96 4.82 -9.60
N GLU A 169 22.72 4.90 -10.69
CA GLU A 169 23.60 3.84 -11.22
C GLU A 169 22.87 2.60 -11.79
N GLN A 170 21.53 2.58 -11.79
CA GLN A 170 20.79 1.51 -12.43
C GLN A 170 20.81 1.67 -13.96
N SER A 171 21.25 0.64 -14.68
CA SER A 171 21.15 0.60 -16.14
C SER A 171 19.87 -0.10 -16.61
N LEU A 172 19.51 0.07 -17.90
CA LEU A 172 18.41 -0.66 -18.53
C LEU A 172 18.61 -2.18 -18.49
N ASP A 173 19.88 -2.64 -18.60
CA ASP A 173 20.21 -4.07 -18.55
C ASP A 173 19.96 -4.62 -17.13
N ILE A 174 20.44 -3.93 -16.09
CA ILE A 174 20.22 -4.32 -14.69
C ILE A 174 18.72 -4.39 -14.41
N LEU A 175 17.93 -3.37 -14.83
CA LEU A 175 16.48 -3.37 -14.65
C LEU A 175 15.84 -4.57 -15.37
N SER A 176 16.22 -4.81 -16.64
CA SER A 176 15.67 -5.90 -17.44
C SER A 176 15.95 -7.28 -16.83
N GLU A 177 17.17 -7.51 -16.33
CA GLU A 177 17.57 -8.74 -15.66
C GLU A 177 16.81 -8.94 -14.35
N ASN A 178 16.64 -7.88 -13.55
CA ASN A 178 15.86 -7.91 -12.32
C ASN A 178 14.41 -8.29 -12.60
N LEU A 179 13.75 -7.64 -13.57
CA LEU A 179 12.37 -7.93 -13.93
C LEU A 179 12.19 -9.38 -14.43
N LYS A 180 13.07 -9.84 -15.33
CA LYS A 180 13.05 -11.22 -15.82
C LYS A 180 13.24 -12.24 -14.68
N SER A 181 14.09 -11.92 -13.71
CA SER A 181 14.34 -12.78 -12.55
C SER A 181 13.14 -12.84 -11.61
N VAL A 182 12.46 -11.71 -11.37
CA VAL A 182 11.21 -11.67 -10.62
C VAL A 182 10.11 -12.46 -11.34
N ILE A 183 9.96 -12.27 -12.66
CA ILE A 183 8.95 -12.97 -13.47
C ILE A 183 9.14 -14.49 -13.43
N LYS A 184 10.38 -14.99 -13.37
CA LYS A 184 10.66 -16.43 -13.20
C LYS A 184 10.10 -17.03 -11.91
N LEU A 185 9.92 -16.23 -10.86
CA LEU A 185 9.27 -16.65 -9.61
C LEU A 185 7.76 -16.81 -9.75
N GLN A 186 7.18 -16.32 -10.85
CA GLN A 186 5.75 -16.38 -11.16
C GLN A 186 4.85 -15.71 -10.10
N PRO A 187 5.13 -14.48 -9.63
CA PRO A 187 4.19 -13.77 -8.77
C PRO A 187 2.86 -13.55 -9.50
N GLU A 188 1.81 -13.32 -8.76
CA GLU A 188 0.49 -12.96 -9.30
C GLU A 188 0.41 -11.49 -9.64
N HIS A 189 1.22 -10.68 -8.96
CA HIS A 189 1.21 -9.22 -9.06
C HIS A 189 2.64 -8.68 -8.94
N ILE A 190 2.94 -7.62 -9.66
CA ILE A 190 4.22 -6.91 -9.60
C ILE A 190 3.92 -5.42 -9.56
N SER A 191 4.41 -4.74 -8.51
CA SER A 191 4.43 -3.28 -8.48
C SER A 191 5.79 -2.80 -8.98
N SER A 192 5.84 -1.81 -9.86
CA SER A 192 7.08 -1.22 -10.35
C SER A 192 6.98 0.29 -10.31
N TYR A 193 7.72 0.90 -9.38
CA TYR A 193 7.67 2.33 -9.10
C TYR A 193 8.95 3.02 -9.58
N SER A 194 8.82 4.21 -10.18
CA SER A 194 9.96 5.10 -10.37
C SER A 194 10.38 5.68 -9.01
N LEU A 195 11.67 5.67 -8.68
CA LEU A 195 12.19 6.28 -7.46
C LEU A 195 11.99 7.79 -7.50
N THR A 196 11.13 8.29 -6.62
CA THR A 196 10.85 9.73 -6.48
C THR A 196 11.63 10.33 -5.32
N VAL A 197 12.03 11.60 -5.48
CA VAL A 197 12.77 12.35 -4.47
C VAL A 197 11.81 13.15 -3.60
N GLU A 198 11.30 12.52 -2.53
CA GLU A 198 10.30 13.12 -1.66
C GLU A 198 10.91 14.05 -0.61
N LYS A 199 10.33 15.26 -0.45
CA LYS A 199 10.75 16.23 0.55
C LYS A 199 10.72 15.65 1.96
N GLY A 200 11.78 15.92 2.74
CA GLY A 200 11.90 15.42 4.11
C GLY A 200 12.62 14.09 4.24
N THR A 201 12.95 13.42 3.13
CA THR A 201 13.75 12.20 3.10
C THR A 201 15.26 12.49 3.09
N MET A 202 16.07 11.49 3.44
CA MET A 202 17.53 11.59 3.33
C MET A 202 17.97 11.68 1.86
N LEU A 203 17.27 10.96 0.97
CA LEU A 203 17.50 11.02 -0.48
C LEU A 203 17.34 12.45 -0.99
N TYR A 204 16.24 13.14 -0.62
CA TYR A 204 16.03 14.55 -0.97
C TYR A 204 17.20 15.43 -0.53
N LYS A 205 17.67 15.23 0.71
CA LYS A 205 18.79 15.98 1.27
C LYS A 205 20.10 15.72 0.49
N ASN A 206 20.35 14.46 0.13
CA ASN A 206 21.54 14.09 -0.62
C ASN A 206 21.51 14.62 -2.06
N VAL A 207 20.37 14.58 -2.73
CA VAL A 207 20.18 15.15 -4.07
C VAL A 207 20.33 16.67 -4.03
N SER A 208 19.66 17.35 -3.07
CA SER A 208 19.74 18.82 -2.94
C SER A 208 21.17 19.33 -2.65
N ASN A 209 22.01 18.50 -2.00
CA ASN A 209 23.40 18.84 -1.69
C ASN A 209 24.40 18.35 -2.77
N GLY A 210 23.90 17.82 -3.90
CA GLY A 210 24.75 17.32 -4.99
C GLY A 210 25.53 16.02 -4.68
N LYS A 211 25.22 15.33 -3.57
CA LYS A 211 25.85 14.06 -3.19
C LYS A 211 25.31 12.87 -3.99
N VAL A 212 24.10 12.98 -4.51
CA VAL A 212 23.45 11.97 -5.34
C VAL A 212 22.90 12.67 -6.58
N VAL A 213 23.18 12.09 -7.74
CA VAL A 213 22.64 12.52 -9.03
C VAL A 213 21.58 11.50 -9.46
N MET A 214 20.36 11.94 -9.64
CA MET A 214 19.29 11.09 -10.16
C MET A 214 19.47 10.86 -11.66
N PRO A 215 19.01 9.71 -12.19
CA PRO A 215 18.89 9.53 -13.64
C PRO A 215 18.07 10.68 -14.26
N ASP A 216 18.35 11.00 -15.53
CA ASP A 216 17.59 12.00 -16.25
C ASP A 216 16.18 11.48 -16.66
N GLU A 217 15.34 12.41 -17.11
CA GLU A 217 13.95 12.10 -17.50
C GLU A 217 13.90 11.14 -18.72
N GLU A 218 14.89 11.17 -19.60
CA GLU A 218 14.97 10.31 -20.77
C GLU A 218 15.22 8.84 -20.34
N LEU A 219 16.13 8.62 -19.40
CA LEU A 219 16.43 7.30 -18.87
C LEU A 219 15.24 6.77 -18.04
N ASP A 220 14.60 7.60 -17.20
CA ASP A 220 13.38 7.24 -16.46
C ASP A 220 12.26 6.79 -17.40
N TYR A 221 12.01 7.54 -18.46
CA TYR A 221 11.04 7.16 -19.49
C TYR A 221 11.40 5.85 -20.18
N LYS A 222 12.68 5.63 -20.56
CA LYS A 222 13.14 4.36 -21.14
C LYS A 222 12.93 3.19 -20.18
N MET A 223 13.22 3.38 -18.89
CA MET A 223 13.00 2.38 -17.84
C MET A 223 11.51 2.03 -17.70
N TYR A 224 10.63 3.03 -17.68
CA TYR A 224 9.19 2.82 -17.68
C TYR A 224 8.72 2.02 -18.89
N LYS A 225 9.17 2.39 -20.10
CA LYS A 225 8.79 1.72 -21.34
C LYS A 225 9.25 0.26 -21.41
N ILE A 226 10.49 -0.01 -21.01
CA ILE A 226 11.03 -1.37 -21.02
C ILE A 226 10.33 -2.23 -19.94
N THR A 227 10.01 -1.67 -18.79
CA THR A 227 9.22 -2.35 -17.75
C THR A 227 7.87 -2.76 -18.30
N SER A 228 7.13 -1.84 -18.91
CA SER A 228 5.80 -2.13 -19.47
C SER A 228 5.86 -3.21 -20.57
N SER A 229 6.87 -3.17 -21.45
CA SER A 229 7.06 -4.18 -22.49
C SER A 229 7.33 -5.56 -21.89
N ILE A 230 8.33 -5.67 -21.00
CA ILE A 230 8.72 -6.95 -20.39
C ILE A 230 7.55 -7.57 -19.62
N MET A 231 6.77 -6.76 -18.88
CA MET A 231 5.61 -7.24 -18.13
C MET A 231 4.52 -7.76 -19.08
N SER A 232 4.19 -6.98 -20.13
CA SER A 232 3.18 -7.37 -21.11
C SER A 232 3.55 -8.66 -21.85
N ASP A 233 4.80 -8.79 -22.31
CA ASP A 233 5.31 -9.97 -23.01
C ASP A 233 5.32 -11.21 -22.11
N SER A 234 5.30 -11.00 -20.78
CA SER A 234 5.27 -12.07 -19.77
C SER A 234 3.88 -12.38 -19.22
N GLY A 235 2.82 -11.80 -19.81
CA GLY A 235 1.43 -12.09 -19.47
C GLY A 235 0.89 -11.32 -18.27
N TYR A 236 1.58 -10.24 -17.85
CA TYR A 236 1.07 -9.28 -16.88
C TYR A 236 0.47 -8.08 -17.62
N TYR A 237 -0.74 -7.69 -17.25
CA TYR A 237 -1.31 -6.46 -17.78
C TYR A 237 -1.20 -5.32 -16.79
N GLN A 238 -0.89 -4.15 -17.27
CA GLN A 238 -0.83 -2.93 -16.49
C GLN A 238 -2.26 -2.44 -16.23
N TYR A 239 -2.76 -2.56 -14.99
CA TYR A 239 -4.12 -2.12 -14.67
C TYR A 239 -4.16 -0.70 -14.10
N GLU A 240 -3.03 -0.17 -13.65
CA GLU A 240 -2.81 1.23 -13.30
C GLU A 240 -1.32 1.60 -13.46
N ALA A 241 -0.97 2.87 -13.26
CA ALA A 241 0.33 3.44 -13.65
C ALA A 241 1.57 2.66 -13.19
N SER A 242 1.53 2.02 -12.02
CA SER A 242 2.68 1.34 -11.40
C SER A 242 2.46 -0.15 -11.13
N ASN A 243 1.25 -0.67 -11.34
CA ASN A 243 0.90 -2.03 -10.94
C ASN A 243 0.50 -2.91 -12.13
N TYR A 244 1.09 -4.09 -12.13
CA TYR A 244 0.93 -5.12 -13.15
C TYR A 244 0.43 -6.40 -12.49
N ALA A 245 -0.56 -7.06 -13.09
CA ALA A 245 -1.17 -8.27 -12.53
C ALA A 245 -1.41 -9.33 -13.58
N LYS A 246 -1.45 -10.60 -13.17
CA LYS A 246 -2.12 -11.65 -13.93
C LYS A 246 -3.63 -11.43 -13.85
N LYS A 247 -4.38 -11.99 -14.78
CA LYS A 247 -5.85 -11.84 -14.85
C LYS A 247 -6.51 -12.17 -13.51
N ASN A 248 -7.36 -11.26 -13.00
CA ASN A 248 -8.07 -11.36 -11.71
C ASN A 248 -7.15 -11.41 -10.47
N LYS A 249 -5.96 -10.82 -10.57
CA LYS A 249 -4.97 -10.74 -9.48
C LYS A 249 -4.59 -9.29 -9.15
N GLU A 250 -5.39 -8.32 -9.61
CA GLU A 250 -5.26 -6.91 -9.22
C GLU A 250 -5.41 -6.79 -7.70
N CYS A 251 -4.71 -5.84 -7.09
CA CYS A 251 -4.91 -5.52 -5.68
C CYS A 251 -6.27 -4.86 -5.48
N LEU A 252 -7.23 -5.58 -4.91
CA LEU A 252 -8.60 -5.08 -4.73
C LEU A 252 -8.63 -3.87 -3.80
N HIS A 253 -7.79 -3.86 -2.77
CA HIS A 253 -7.71 -2.73 -1.85
C HIS A 253 -7.24 -1.45 -2.55
N ASN A 254 -6.21 -1.53 -3.41
CA ASN A 254 -5.74 -0.37 -4.17
C ASN A 254 -6.80 0.15 -5.16
N LEU A 255 -7.63 -0.74 -5.71
CA LEU A 255 -8.72 -0.34 -6.59
C LEU A 255 -9.76 0.53 -5.87
N HIS A 256 -9.98 0.40 -4.56
CA HIS A 256 -10.84 1.33 -3.81
C HIS A 256 -10.33 2.76 -3.86
N TYR A 257 -9.01 2.97 -3.73
CA TYR A 257 -8.43 4.30 -3.84
C TYR A 257 -8.63 4.90 -5.25
N TRP A 258 -8.36 4.11 -6.29
CA TRP A 258 -8.51 4.55 -7.69
C TRP A 258 -9.97 4.84 -8.06
N ASN A 259 -10.92 4.09 -7.51
CA ASN A 259 -12.35 4.26 -7.75
C ASN A 259 -13.00 5.35 -6.88
N LEU A 260 -12.27 5.95 -5.94
CA LEU A 260 -12.82 6.79 -4.86
C LEU A 260 -13.93 6.08 -4.06
N ASP A 261 -13.79 4.78 -3.85
CA ASP A 261 -14.64 4.02 -2.97
C ASP A 261 -14.31 4.37 -1.50
N PRO A 262 -15.25 4.22 -0.56
CA PRO A 262 -14.96 4.45 0.85
C PRO A 262 -13.90 3.48 1.39
N TYR A 263 -13.10 3.95 2.32
CA TYR A 263 -12.21 3.12 3.13
C TYR A 263 -12.05 3.73 4.51
N ILE A 264 -12.05 2.88 5.53
CA ILE A 264 -11.73 3.30 6.89
C ILE A 264 -10.29 2.93 7.22
N ALA A 265 -9.70 3.68 8.13
CA ALA A 265 -8.29 3.49 8.43
C ALA A 265 -8.00 3.65 9.92
N PHE A 266 -7.10 2.81 10.44
CA PHE A 266 -6.68 2.75 11.82
C PHE A 266 -5.16 2.86 11.94
N GLY A 267 -4.70 3.38 13.08
CA GLY A 267 -3.29 3.55 13.36
C GLY A 267 -2.79 4.99 13.17
N PRO A 268 -1.57 5.30 13.68
CA PRO A 268 -0.99 6.63 13.56
C PRO A 268 -0.71 6.98 12.10
N SER A 269 -0.98 8.22 11.70
CA SER A 269 -0.86 8.70 10.31
C SER A 269 -1.82 8.05 9.29
N ALA A 270 -2.71 7.16 9.70
CA ALA A 270 -3.69 6.54 8.80
C ALA A 270 -4.72 7.56 8.30
N HIS A 271 -5.09 7.45 7.03
CA HIS A 271 -6.08 8.29 6.38
C HIS A 271 -7.31 7.47 6.02
N GLY A 272 -8.51 7.95 6.34
CA GLY A 272 -9.78 7.31 6.01
C GLY A 272 -10.68 8.22 5.16
N TYR A 273 -11.62 7.62 4.43
CA TYR A 273 -12.60 8.29 3.57
C TYR A 273 -13.93 7.53 3.57
N ASP A 274 -15.04 8.20 3.90
CA ASP A 274 -16.37 7.59 3.97
C ASP A 274 -17.23 7.80 2.71
N GLY A 275 -16.63 8.33 1.64
CA GLY A 275 -17.32 8.73 0.41
C GLY A 275 -17.73 10.21 0.39
N LYS A 276 -17.59 10.92 1.51
CA LYS A 276 -17.90 12.37 1.65
C LYS A 276 -16.81 13.11 2.41
N LYS A 277 -16.41 12.59 3.56
CA LYS A 277 -15.44 13.16 4.49
C LYS A 277 -14.16 12.33 4.44
N ARG A 278 -13.02 13.00 4.36
CA ARG A 278 -11.69 12.43 4.56
C ARG A 278 -11.17 12.88 5.92
N TRP A 279 -10.50 12.00 6.64
CA TRP A 279 -9.85 12.33 7.92
C TRP A 279 -8.50 11.65 8.00
N TRP A 280 -7.66 12.11 8.92
CA TRP A 280 -6.37 11.48 9.21
C TRP A 280 -6.03 11.54 10.68
N ASN A 281 -5.37 10.51 11.14
CA ASN A 281 -4.93 10.37 12.50
C ASN A 281 -3.65 11.17 12.79
N HIS A 282 -3.40 11.43 14.08
CA HIS A 282 -2.12 11.97 14.52
C HIS A 282 -0.96 11.06 14.10
N ARG A 283 0.12 11.68 13.59
CA ARG A 283 1.31 10.96 13.11
C ARG A 283 2.15 10.40 14.24
N SER A 284 2.30 11.12 15.37
CA SER A 284 3.11 10.68 16.51
C SER A 284 2.51 9.49 17.22
N LEU A 285 3.25 8.36 17.30
CA LEU A 285 2.82 7.17 18.04
C LEU A 285 2.48 7.50 19.52
N ASN A 286 3.33 8.28 20.21
CA ASN A 286 3.09 8.61 21.60
C ASN A 286 1.79 9.40 21.79
N LEU A 287 1.52 10.39 20.93
CA LEU A 287 0.29 11.16 20.97
C LEU A 287 -0.93 10.30 20.63
N TYR A 288 -0.81 9.44 19.60
CA TYR A 288 -1.83 8.48 19.21
C TYR A 288 -2.24 7.59 20.42
N LEU A 289 -1.25 7.00 21.09
CA LEU A 289 -1.47 6.15 22.28
C LEU A 289 -2.10 6.92 23.44
N SER A 290 -1.67 8.17 23.70
CA SER A 290 -2.20 8.99 24.79
C SER A 290 -3.66 9.38 24.59
N ILE A 291 -4.05 9.76 23.37
CA ILE A 291 -5.44 10.13 23.04
C ILE A 291 -6.37 8.91 23.22
N LEU A 292 -5.93 7.73 22.79
CA LEU A 292 -6.72 6.51 22.96
C LEU A 292 -6.85 6.09 24.41
N LYS A 293 -5.86 6.36 25.28
CA LYS A 293 -6.00 6.16 26.74
C LYS A 293 -7.17 6.97 27.30
N GLU A 294 -7.41 8.17 26.80
CA GLU A 294 -8.52 9.04 27.19
C GLU A 294 -9.88 8.66 26.56
N ASN A 295 -9.99 7.51 25.88
CA ASN A 295 -11.21 7.09 25.16
C ASN A 295 -11.66 8.07 24.05
N LYS A 296 -10.71 8.73 23.40
CA LYS A 296 -10.96 9.63 22.26
C LYS A 296 -10.39 9.03 20.98
N LEU A 297 -11.03 9.32 19.82
CA LEU A 297 -10.46 8.95 18.54
C LEU A 297 -9.24 9.81 18.23
N PRO A 298 -8.16 9.23 17.69
CA PRO A 298 -6.88 9.93 17.49
C PRO A 298 -6.88 10.77 16.20
N ILE A 299 -8.04 11.25 15.76
CA ILE A 299 -8.21 12.04 14.54
C ILE A 299 -7.58 13.43 14.77
N LYS A 300 -6.60 13.76 13.92
CA LYS A 300 -5.93 15.05 13.93
C LYS A 300 -6.76 16.12 13.24
N ASN A 301 -7.30 15.79 12.08
CA ASN A 301 -8.10 16.71 11.27
C ASN A 301 -8.96 15.96 10.25
N SER A 302 -9.85 16.69 9.60
CA SER A 302 -10.71 16.12 8.55
C SER A 302 -11.14 17.21 7.58
N GLU A 303 -11.52 16.80 6.37
CA GLU A 303 -12.08 17.67 5.33
C GLU A 303 -13.31 17.03 4.68
N ILE A 304 -14.23 17.86 4.23
CA ILE A 304 -15.36 17.40 3.40
C ILE A 304 -15.00 17.72 1.95
N LEU A 305 -14.94 16.68 1.12
CA LEU A 305 -14.62 16.86 -0.29
C LEU A 305 -15.79 17.58 -1.01
N SER A 306 -15.49 18.75 -1.56
CA SER A 306 -16.43 19.47 -2.43
C SER A 306 -16.68 18.66 -3.72
N THR A 307 -17.79 18.97 -4.42
CA THR A 307 -18.08 18.41 -5.75
C THR A 307 -16.91 18.60 -6.72
N LYS A 308 -16.26 19.79 -6.69
CA LYS A 308 -15.07 20.08 -7.52
C LYS A 308 -13.89 19.19 -7.16
N ASN A 309 -13.64 18.95 -5.86
CA ASN A 309 -12.53 18.08 -5.44
C ASN A 309 -12.77 16.64 -5.89
N LYS A 310 -13.98 16.12 -5.67
CA LYS A 310 -14.36 14.77 -6.14
C LYS A 310 -14.22 14.63 -7.66
N PHE A 311 -14.69 15.63 -8.41
CA PHE A 311 -14.56 15.67 -9.86
C PHE A 311 -13.09 15.58 -10.30
N ASN A 312 -12.22 16.42 -9.74
CA ASN A 312 -10.80 16.45 -10.07
C ASN A 312 -10.12 15.12 -9.70
N GLU A 313 -10.40 14.57 -8.52
CA GLU A 313 -9.84 13.29 -8.07
C GLU A 313 -10.32 12.13 -8.95
N MET A 314 -11.59 12.10 -9.37
CA MET A 314 -12.10 11.09 -10.30
C MET A 314 -11.39 11.11 -11.65
N ILE A 315 -11.11 12.31 -12.18
CA ILE A 315 -10.33 12.44 -13.43
C ILE A 315 -8.90 11.99 -13.20
N MET A 316 -8.23 12.52 -12.18
CA MET A 316 -6.84 12.20 -11.86
C MET A 316 -6.63 10.70 -11.67
N ASN A 317 -7.46 10.07 -10.85
CA ASN A 317 -7.38 8.65 -10.56
C ASN A 317 -7.75 7.80 -11.79
N GLY A 318 -8.82 8.17 -12.49
CA GLY A 318 -9.26 7.43 -13.69
C GLY A 318 -8.22 7.43 -14.80
N LEU A 319 -7.54 8.55 -15.04
CA LEU A 319 -6.46 8.63 -16.04
C LEU A 319 -5.21 7.81 -15.66
N ARG A 320 -5.07 7.41 -14.41
CA ARG A 320 -3.99 6.52 -13.96
C ARG A 320 -4.32 5.04 -14.11
N THR A 321 -5.55 4.67 -14.42
CA THR A 321 -6.00 3.28 -14.55
C THR A 321 -6.29 2.92 -16.02
N SER A 322 -6.11 1.65 -16.37
CA SER A 322 -6.43 1.14 -17.70
C SER A 322 -7.93 1.22 -18.05
N LYS A 323 -8.80 1.31 -17.04
CA LYS A 323 -10.26 1.47 -17.21
C LYS A 323 -10.67 2.89 -17.60
N GLY A 324 -9.78 3.87 -17.35
CA GLY A 324 -10.06 5.27 -17.61
C GLY A 324 -11.11 5.87 -16.68
N VAL A 325 -11.66 7.02 -17.09
CA VAL A 325 -12.65 7.78 -16.33
C VAL A 325 -14.07 7.34 -16.66
N ASN A 326 -14.85 6.96 -15.65
CA ASN A 326 -16.27 6.61 -15.83
C ASN A 326 -17.11 7.90 -15.93
N ILE A 327 -17.52 8.25 -17.16
CA ILE A 327 -18.27 9.47 -17.45
C ILE A 327 -19.63 9.52 -16.74
N ASN A 328 -20.32 8.38 -16.58
CA ASN A 328 -21.61 8.34 -15.89
C ASN A 328 -21.44 8.68 -14.40
N LYS A 329 -20.48 8.04 -13.72
CA LYS A 329 -20.14 8.40 -12.33
C LYS A 329 -19.75 9.86 -12.18
N LEU A 330 -19.03 10.40 -13.17
CA LEU A 330 -18.60 11.80 -13.16
C LEU A 330 -19.79 12.76 -13.29
N ASN A 331 -20.77 12.43 -14.16
CA ASN A 331 -22.02 13.17 -14.30
C ASN A 331 -22.86 13.13 -13.01
N ASP A 332 -22.95 11.98 -12.35
CA ASP A 332 -23.68 11.82 -11.08
C ASP A 332 -23.10 12.73 -9.98
N VAL A 333 -21.77 12.92 -9.96
CA VAL A 333 -21.11 13.80 -8.99
C VAL A 333 -21.39 15.27 -9.29
N THR A 334 -21.51 15.66 -10.54
CA THR A 334 -21.64 17.09 -10.94
C THR A 334 -23.10 17.58 -10.98
N ASN A 335 -24.08 16.71 -10.88
CA ASN A 335 -25.53 16.99 -10.81
C ASN A 335 -26.12 17.87 -11.92
N SER A 336 -25.37 18.22 -13.00
CA SER A 336 -25.92 19.05 -14.09
C SER A 336 -24.93 19.49 -15.19
N ILE A 337 -23.66 19.18 -15.11
CA ILE A 337 -22.75 19.56 -16.19
C ILE A 337 -22.70 18.41 -17.20
N ASN A 338 -23.44 18.57 -18.31
CA ASN A 338 -23.32 17.63 -19.43
C ASN A 338 -21.91 17.70 -20.02
N ILE A 339 -21.01 16.88 -19.48
CA ILE A 339 -19.58 16.87 -19.81
C ILE A 339 -19.36 16.56 -21.29
N ASN A 340 -20.28 15.80 -21.91
CA ASN A 340 -20.26 15.51 -23.34
C ASN A 340 -20.31 16.77 -24.24
N GLN A 341 -20.84 17.89 -23.72
CA GLN A 341 -20.84 19.16 -24.45
C GLN A 341 -19.54 19.98 -24.25
N LYS A 342 -18.80 19.73 -23.15
CA LYS A 342 -17.53 20.47 -22.87
C LYS A 342 -16.29 19.77 -23.41
N ILE A 343 -16.31 18.45 -23.58
CA ILE A 343 -15.19 17.69 -24.18
C ILE A 343 -15.15 17.83 -25.71
N LYS A 344 -16.25 18.24 -26.34
CA LYS A 344 -16.31 18.48 -27.80
C LYS A 344 -15.85 19.89 -28.22
N LYS A 345 -15.41 20.75 -27.32
CA LYS A 345 -14.75 22.04 -27.60
C LYS A 345 -13.28 21.98 -27.17
#